data_2767f94ad85a59438a260d9827a04b5c
#
_entry.id   2767f94ad85a59438a260d9827a04b5c
#
_cell.length_a   1.000
_cell.length_b   1.000
_cell.length_c   1.000
_cell.angle_alpha   90.00
_cell.angle_beta   90.00
_cell.angle_gamma   90.00
#
_symmetry.space_group_name_H-M   'P 1'
#
loop_
_entity.id
_entity.type
_entity.pdbx_description
1 polymer ?
#
loop_
_entity_poly.entity_id
_entity_poly.type
_entity_poly.pdbx_seq_one_letter_code
_entity_poly.pdbx_strand_id
1 'polypeptide(L)'
;VTLDTPGGRLDSTQEIVEDISGAEDIPVITYVTPQGARAASAGTFIMMGSDVAAMAPQTRLGAATPVDAFGQNIPGDMGEKVTNDAVAFITGLAQAHDRNEEWAEGAVREAEALDASDARRKGVVEYVEPDLNSVLDAADGATVEPKGLTLRTADATLVQKPPTFRERFGIPLYALVISLFLAVILGAGALLAIFRTRRWQAITGREGMIGEVGTVRRAVSGSSSGMVFVHGELWRALPEDPDAPPLEPGSEVEIAGFRRAFVIVRPAAQ
;
A
#
# COMPACT_ATOMS: atom_id res chain seq x y z
N VAL A 1 24.55 -13.41 0.20
CA VAL A 1 23.56 -12.31 0.27
C VAL A 1 24.28 -10.99 0.10
N THR A 2 23.78 -10.09 -0.78
CA THR A 2 24.35 -8.73 -0.94
C THR A 2 23.52 -7.73 -0.14
N LEU A 3 24.21 -6.77 0.51
CA LEU A 3 23.58 -5.77 1.38
C LEU A 3 23.93 -4.33 0.93
N ASP A 4 22.90 -3.50 0.84
CA ASP A 4 22.96 -2.04 0.85
C ASP A 4 21.68 -1.54 1.54
N THR A 5 21.77 -1.25 2.83
CA THR A 5 20.59 -0.94 3.63
C THR A 5 20.86 0.17 4.66
N PRO A 6 19.93 1.11 4.84
CA PRO A 6 19.97 2.09 5.92
C PRO A 6 19.52 1.50 7.26
N GLY A 7 18.93 0.29 7.28
CA GLY A 7 18.38 -0.36 8.46
C GLY A 7 17.00 -0.96 8.21
N GLY A 8 16.37 -1.42 9.28
CA GLY A 8 15.07 -2.07 9.26
C GLY A 8 14.51 -2.25 10.67
N ARG A 9 13.43 -2.99 10.81
CA ARG A 9 12.80 -3.31 12.09
C ARG A 9 13.59 -4.41 12.80
N LEU A 10 13.70 -4.31 14.12
CA LEU A 10 14.47 -5.26 14.94
C LEU A 10 13.86 -6.66 14.90
N ASP A 11 12.53 -6.79 14.95
CA ASP A 11 11.82 -8.07 14.84
C ASP A 11 12.11 -8.80 13.53
N SER A 12 12.01 -8.12 12.40
CA SER A 12 12.36 -8.69 11.08
C SER A 12 13.86 -9.01 10.97
N THR A 13 14.71 -8.25 11.68
CA THR A 13 16.14 -8.52 11.73
C THR A 13 16.43 -9.82 12.49
N GLN A 14 15.75 -10.04 13.61
CA GLN A 14 15.84 -11.29 14.38
C GLN A 14 15.41 -12.50 13.54
N GLU A 15 14.27 -12.40 12.84
CA GLU A 15 13.79 -13.45 11.92
C GLU A 15 14.84 -13.80 10.85
N ILE A 16 15.46 -12.79 10.22
CA ILE A 16 16.52 -13.01 9.21
C ILE A 16 17.74 -13.70 9.82
N VAL A 17 18.18 -13.29 11.02
CA VAL A 17 19.31 -13.89 11.70
C VAL A 17 19.00 -15.33 12.14
N GLU A 18 17.77 -15.59 12.60
CA GLU A 18 17.30 -16.94 12.92
C GLU A 18 17.29 -17.83 11.68
N ASP A 19 16.82 -17.34 10.53
CA ASP A 19 16.84 -18.07 9.25
C ASP A 19 18.28 -18.39 8.81
N ILE A 20 19.22 -17.44 8.98
CA ILE A 20 20.64 -17.65 8.67
C ILE A 20 21.24 -18.73 9.58
N SER A 21 20.98 -18.65 10.88
CA SER A 21 21.47 -19.60 11.87
C SER A 21 20.84 -20.99 11.70
N GLY A 22 19.54 -21.04 11.35
CA GLY A 22 18.77 -22.26 11.11
C GLY A 22 19.17 -23.02 9.83
N ALA A 23 19.90 -22.38 8.92
CA ALA A 23 20.43 -23.01 7.72
C ALA A 23 21.69 -23.87 8.06
N GLU A 24 21.52 -24.93 8.87
CA GLU A 24 22.63 -25.71 9.46
C GLU A 24 23.64 -26.26 8.45
N ASP A 25 23.17 -26.72 7.29
CA ASP A 25 24.01 -27.34 6.25
C ASP A 25 24.46 -26.35 5.16
N ILE A 26 24.08 -25.06 5.25
CA ILE A 26 24.33 -24.04 4.21
C ILE A 26 25.04 -22.84 4.84
N PRO A 27 26.30 -22.58 4.48
CA PRO A 27 26.98 -21.36 4.91
C PRO A 27 26.40 -20.13 4.22
N VAL A 28 26.13 -19.09 4.99
CA VAL A 28 25.59 -17.83 4.50
C VAL A 28 26.68 -16.75 4.53
N ILE A 29 27.07 -16.28 3.36
CA ILE A 29 28.00 -15.16 3.19
C ILE A 29 27.19 -13.89 2.99
N THR A 30 27.39 -12.86 3.81
CA THR A 30 26.88 -11.51 3.58
C THR A 30 27.98 -10.60 3.02
N TYR A 31 27.64 -9.78 2.05
CA TYR A 31 28.58 -8.91 1.38
C TYR A 31 28.00 -7.50 1.16
N VAL A 32 28.59 -6.50 1.78
CA VAL A 32 28.18 -5.09 1.62
C VAL A 32 28.74 -4.55 0.31
N THR A 33 27.87 -4.29 -0.62
CA THR A 33 28.19 -3.88 -2.01
C THR A 33 27.00 -3.10 -2.62
N PRO A 34 27.17 -2.25 -3.64
CA PRO A 34 28.41 -1.86 -4.30
C PRO A 34 29.25 -0.86 -3.48
N GLN A 35 30.35 -0.39 -4.05
CA GLN A 35 31.16 0.68 -3.47
C GLN A 35 30.28 1.89 -3.07
N GLY A 36 30.42 2.40 -1.85
CA GLY A 36 29.56 3.43 -1.26
C GLY A 36 28.34 2.88 -0.50
N ALA A 37 28.02 1.60 -0.64
CA ALA A 37 26.94 0.93 0.09
C ALA A 37 27.17 0.90 1.61
N ARG A 38 26.14 0.56 2.34
CA ARG A 38 26.20 0.43 3.80
C ARG A 38 25.36 -0.73 4.32
N ALA A 39 25.80 -1.28 5.44
CA ALA A 39 25.01 -2.17 6.30
C ALA A 39 24.77 -1.44 7.63
N ALA A 40 23.82 -0.50 7.67
CA ALA A 40 23.53 0.28 8.87
C ALA A 40 22.39 -0.33 9.68
N SER A 41 22.38 -0.10 11.01
CA SER A 41 21.32 -0.55 11.92
C SER A 41 21.04 -2.05 11.78
N ALA A 42 19.85 -2.48 11.34
CA ALA A 42 19.51 -3.88 11.08
C ALA A 42 20.55 -4.62 10.23
N GLY A 43 21.15 -3.94 9.24
CA GLY A 43 22.19 -4.51 8.40
C GLY A 43 23.43 -4.94 9.18
N THR A 44 23.78 -4.22 10.26
CA THR A 44 24.89 -4.57 11.15
C THR A 44 24.61 -5.89 11.86
N PHE A 45 23.41 -6.10 12.41
CA PHE A 45 23.03 -7.39 13.04
C PHE A 45 23.07 -8.55 12.06
N ILE A 46 22.59 -8.35 10.82
CA ILE A 46 22.63 -9.39 9.79
C ILE A 46 24.07 -9.76 9.43
N MET A 47 24.95 -8.76 9.33
CA MET A 47 26.39 -9.00 9.13
C MET A 47 26.99 -9.76 10.28
N MET A 48 26.67 -9.39 11.52
CA MET A 48 27.20 -10.05 12.74
C MET A 48 26.67 -11.49 12.91
N GLY A 49 25.48 -11.82 12.39
CA GLY A 49 24.86 -13.14 12.47
C GLY A 49 25.11 -14.02 11.25
N SER A 50 25.84 -13.57 10.25
CA SER A 50 26.19 -14.38 9.07
C SER A 50 27.45 -15.22 9.30
N ASP A 51 27.56 -16.37 8.63
CA ASP A 51 28.71 -17.26 8.76
C ASP A 51 30.00 -16.61 8.22
N VAL A 52 29.89 -15.77 7.20
CA VAL A 52 30.97 -14.92 6.70
C VAL A 52 30.43 -13.52 6.44
N ALA A 53 31.11 -12.52 6.97
CA ALA A 53 30.86 -11.11 6.73
C ALA A 53 31.96 -10.52 5.82
N ALA A 54 31.58 -9.97 4.69
CA ALA A 54 32.49 -9.34 3.74
C ALA A 54 32.03 -7.94 3.34
N MET A 55 32.95 -7.08 2.95
CA MET A 55 32.66 -5.72 2.53
C MET A 55 33.44 -5.36 1.27
N ALA A 56 32.80 -4.60 0.38
CA ALA A 56 33.54 -3.93 -0.69
C ALA A 56 34.32 -2.73 -0.14
N PRO A 57 35.45 -2.35 -0.76
CA PRO A 57 36.13 -1.12 -0.40
C PRO A 57 35.19 0.09 -0.42
N GLN A 58 35.40 1.05 0.50
CA GLN A 58 34.62 2.29 0.64
C GLN A 58 33.13 2.03 1.03
N THR A 59 32.81 0.89 1.59
CA THR A 59 31.51 0.62 2.23
C THR A 59 31.59 0.84 3.74
N ARG A 60 30.45 0.82 4.42
CA ARG A 60 30.35 1.12 5.87
C ARG A 60 29.41 0.15 6.56
N LEU A 61 29.66 -0.13 7.83
CA LEU A 61 28.70 -0.83 8.71
C LEU A 61 28.68 -0.17 10.09
N GLY A 62 27.62 -0.40 10.87
CA GLY A 62 27.46 0.15 12.22
C GLY A 62 26.22 1.00 12.39
N ALA A 63 26.28 1.97 13.34
CA ALA A 63 25.18 2.87 13.69
C ALA A 63 23.90 2.07 14.00
N ALA A 64 23.96 1.16 14.96
CA ALA A 64 22.93 0.15 15.24
C ALA A 64 22.06 0.48 16.47
N THR A 65 22.10 1.71 16.97
CA THR A 65 21.27 2.18 18.10
C THR A 65 19.80 2.05 17.76
N PRO A 66 18.98 1.38 18.60
CA PRO A 66 17.53 1.31 18.38
C PRO A 66 16.86 2.68 18.43
N VAL A 67 15.95 2.90 17.50
CA VAL A 67 15.15 4.13 17.41
C VAL A 67 13.66 3.77 17.32
N ASP A 68 12.78 4.74 17.60
CA ASP A 68 11.35 4.58 17.41
C ASP A 68 10.94 4.52 15.91
N ALA A 69 9.66 4.36 15.64
CA ALA A 69 9.12 4.28 14.28
C ALA A 69 9.33 5.57 13.45
N PHE A 70 9.70 6.68 14.10
CA PHE A 70 9.99 7.97 13.46
C PHE A 70 11.51 8.26 13.38
N GLY A 71 12.35 7.29 13.77
CA GLY A 71 13.81 7.45 13.78
C GLY A 71 14.35 8.29 14.93
N GLN A 72 13.60 8.47 16.01
CA GLN A 72 14.00 9.22 17.18
C GLN A 72 14.47 8.28 18.31
N ASN A 73 15.32 8.80 19.19
CA ASN A 73 15.74 8.06 20.38
C ASN A 73 14.55 7.71 21.25
N ILE A 74 14.47 6.48 21.72
CA ILE A 74 13.45 5.99 22.64
C ILE A 74 13.80 6.51 24.05
N PRO A 75 12.97 7.40 24.66
CA PRO A 75 13.31 8.00 25.94
C PRO A 75 13.02 7.08 27.15
N GLY A 76 13.74 7.32 28.26
CA GLY A 76 13.52 6.71 29.58
C GLY A 76 13.77 5.22 29.65
N ASP A 77 13.23 4.56 30.67
CA ASP A 77 13.47 3.15 30.99
C ASP A 77 13.17 2.19 29.81
N MET A 78 12.26 2.55 28.91
CA MET A 78 11.96 1.74 27.75
C MET A 78 13.13 1.76 26.75
N GLY A 79 13.74 2.92 26.53
CA GLY A 79 14.92 3.06 25.66
C GLY A 79 16.08 2.26 26.19
N GLU A 80 16.33 2.29 27.51
CA GLU A 80 17.39 1.50 28.15
C GLU A 80 17.16 -0.01 27.99
N LYS A 81 15.93 -0.48 28.18
CA LYS A 81 15.59 -1.91 28.01
C LYS A 81 15.82 -2.38 26.58
N VAL A 82 15.31 -1.63 25.59
CA VAL A 82 15.46 -1.95 24.16
C VAL A 82 16.94 -1.93 23.75
N THR A 83 17.70 -0.94 24.24
CA THR A 83 19.14 -0.85 23.96
C THR A 83 19.90 -2.02 24.58
N ASN A 84 19.61 -2.38 25.84
CA ASN A 84 20.28 -3.49 26.50
C ASN A 84 19.95 -4.85 25.86
N ASP A 85 18.71 -5.04 25.39
CA ASP A 85 18.31 -6.23 24.64
C ASP A 85 19.05 -6.31 23.29
N ALA A 86 19.11 -5.21 22.55
CA ALA A 86 19.85 -5.12 21.30
C ALA A 86 21.36 -5.36 21.48
N VAL A 87 21.95 -4.87 22.57
CA VAL A 87 23.35 -5.13 22.93
C VAL A 87 23.55 -6.63 23.19
N ALA A 88 22.72 -7.23 24.04
CA ALA A 88 22.81 -8.67 24.32
C ALA A 88 22.70 -9.52 23.06
N PHE A 89 21.81 -9.14 22.16
CA PHE A 89 21.64 -9.82 20.88
C PHE A 89 22.88 -9.70 20.00
N ILE A 90 23.38 -8.48 19.74
CA ILE A 90 24.51 -8.28 18.81
C ILE A 90 25.83 -8.84 19.36
N THR A 91 26.08 -8.74 20.68
CA THR A 91 27.27 -9.32 21.31
C THR A 91 27.21 -10.83 21.28
N GLY A 92 26.06 -11.44 21.49
CA GLY A 92 25.86 -12.86 21.31
C GLY A 92 26.19 -13.36 19.90
N LEU A 93 25.78 -12.60 18.88
CA LEU A 93 26.13 -12.89 17.49
C LEU A 93 27.63 -12.73 17.23
N ALA A 94 28.24 -11.66 17.74
CA ALA A 94 29.68 -11.44 17.63
C ALA A 94 30.49 -12.60 18.24
N GLN A 95 30.10 -13.01 19.44
CA GLN A 95 30.74 -14.13 20.15
C GLN A 95 30.60 -15.46 19.38
N ALA A 96 29.41 -15.75 18.83
CA ALA A 96 29.14 -16.96 18.09
C ALA A 96 30.02 -17.13 16.83
N HIS A 97 30.42 -16.00 16.24
CA HIS A 97 31.20 -15.95 15.00
C HIS A 97 32.65 -15.45 15.20
N ASP A 98 33.16 -15.46 16.44
CA ASP A 98 34.53 -15.03 16.81
C ASP A 98 34.86 -13.61 16.33
N ARG A 99 33.89 -12.69 16.42
CA ARG A 99 34.00 -11.29 16.02
C ARG A 99 34.15 -10.36 17.22
N ASN A 100 34.47 -9.10 16.98
CA ASN A 100 34.72 -8.09 18.00
C ASN A 100 33.45 -7.70 18.78
N GLU A 101 33.28 -8.23 19.98
CA GLU A 101 32.15 -7.98 20.88
C GLU A 101 32.13 -6.53 21.40
N GLU A 102 33.32 -5.97 21.74
CA GLU A 102 33.41 -4.58 22.25
C GLU A 102 32.92 -3.58 21.23
N TRP A 103 33.31 -3.74 19.96
CA TRP A 103 32.82 -2.91 18.90
C TRP A 103 31.32 -3.13 18.65
N ALA A 104 30.84 -4.37 18.72
CA ALA A 104 29.43 -4.69 18.54
C ALA A 104 28.55 -3.98 19.58
N GLU A 105 28.97 -3.95 20.85
CA GLU A 105 28.32 -3.16 21.89
C GLU A 105 28.35 -1.66 21.58
N GLY A 106 29.51 -1.11 21.16
CA GLY A 106 29.66 0.30 20.79
C GLY A 106 28.79 0.70 19.59
N ALA A 107 28.60 -0.20 18.63
CA ALA A 107 27.72 0.04 17.48
C ALA A 107 26.25 0.26 17.90
N VAL A 108 25.82 -0.36 18.98
CA VAL A 108 24.46 -0.21 19.53
C VAL A 108 24.38 0.94 20.51
N ARG A 109 25.29 1.06 21.47
CA ARG A 109 25.21 2.07 22.53
C ARG A 109 25.61 3.47 22.06
N GLU A 110 26.63 3.56 21.19
CA GLU A 110 27.28 4.80 20.81
C GLU A 110 27.11 5.12 19.31
N ALA A 111 26.33 4.28 18.60
CA ALA A 111 26.16 4.38 17.14
C ALA A 111 27.51 4.33 16.39
N GLU A 112 28.51 3.60 16.92
CA GLU A 112 29.82 3.47 16.27
C GLU A 112 29.65 2.89 14.85
N ALA A 113 30.38 3.45 13.89
CA ALA A 113 30.40 2.98 12.53
C ALA A 113 31.81 2.88 12.01
N LEU A 114 32.08 1.89 11.16
CA LEU A 114 33.38 1.62 10.57
C LEU A 114 33.32 1.63 9.06
N ASP A 115 34.37 2.06 8.42
CA ASP A 115 34.63 1.73 7.03
C ASP A 115 35.13 0.28 6.89
N ALA A 116 35.16 -0.23 5.65
CA ALA A 116 35.54 -1.60 5.38
C ALA A 116 36.93 -1.97 5.90
N SER A 117 37.91 -1.05 5.79
CA SER A 117 39.30 -1.31 6.20
C SER A 117 39.41 -1.40 7.72
N ASP A 118 38.72 -0.52 8.43
CA ASP A 118 38.67 -0.50 9.89
C ASP A 118 37.91 -1.73 10.44
N ALA A 119 36.79 -2.10 9.78
CA ALA A 119 36.02 -3.28 10.12
C ALA A 119 36.87 -4.58 10.02
N ARG A 120 37.67 -4.71 8.97
CA ARG A 120 38.60 -5.85 8.81
C ARG A 120 39.69 -5.83 9.88
N ARG A 121 40.30 -4.66 10.13
CA ARG A 121 41.39 -4.52 11.12
C ARG A 121 40.93 -4.78 12.54
N LYS A 122 39.69 -4.39 12.87
CA LYS A 122 39.10 -4.63 14.20
C LYS A 122 38.50 -6.03 14.36
N GLY A 123 38.53 -6.90 13.36
CA GLY A 123 37.94 -8.22 13.42
C GLY A 123 36.42 -8.23 13.48
N VAL A 124 35.80 -7.30 12.79
CA VAL A 124 34.33 -7.20 12.66
C VAL A 124 33.83 -7.94 11.42
N VAL A 125 34.67 -7.98 10.37
CA VAL A 125 34.40 -8.72 9.13
C VAL A 125 35.61 -9.55 8.73
N GLU A 126 35.38 -10.65 8.03
CA GLU A 126 36.42 -11.61 7.62
C GLU A 126 37.14 -11.14 6.34
N TYR A 127 36.45 -10.45 5.42
CA TYR A 127 37.02 -10.13 4.12
C TYR A 127 36.68 -8.71 3.67
N VAL A 128 37.61 -8.07 2.97
CA VAL A 128 37.39 -6.82 2.26
C VAL A 128 37.91 -7.00 0.82
N GLU A 129 36.96 -7.20 -0.09
CA GLU A 129 37.24 -7.59 -1.46
C GLU A 129 36.44 -6.72 -2.46
N PRO A 130 36.98 -6.43 -3.65
CA PRO A 130 36.35 -5.50 -4.59
C PRO A 130 35.07 -6.05 -5.23
N ASP A 131 34.91 -7.35 -5.33
CA ASP A 131 33.76 -8.02 -5.97
C ASP A 131 33.47 -9.38 -5.33
N LEU A 132 32.32 -9.92 -5.68
CA LEU A 132 31.84 -11.19 -5.09
C LEU A 132 32.72 -12.39 -5.45
N ASN A 133 33.31 -12.44 -6.63
CA ASN A 133 34.20 -13.56 -7.00
C ASN A 133 35.44 -13.57 -6.10
N SER A 134 36.04 -12.39 -5.91
CA SER A 134 37.17 -12.21 -4.99
C SER A 134 36.83 -12.62 -3.54
N VAL A 135 35.59 -12.34 -3.06
CA VAL A 135 35.13 -12.82 -1.75
C VAL A 135 35.05 -14.34 -1.71
N LEU A 136 34.52 -14.97 -2.77
CA LEU A 136 34.40 -16.43 -2.84
C LEU A 136 35.76 -17.10 -2.88
N ASP A 137 36.69 -16.54 -3.66
CA ASP A 137 38.06 -17.05 -3.75
C ASP A 137 38.80 -16.89 -2.42
N ALA A 138 38.64 -15.78 -1.72
CA ALA A 138 39.26 -15.52 -0.42
C ALA A 138 38.67 -16.40 0.71
N ALA A 139 37.41 -16.76 0.62
CA ALA A 139 36.72 -17.59 1.60
C ALA A 139 36.87 -19.09 1.35
N ASP A 140 37.46 -19.53 0.21
CA ASP A 140 37.57 -20.94 -0.13
C ASP A 140 38.48 -21.67 0.85
N GLY A 141 38.03 -22.83 1.32
CA GLY A 141 38.72 -23.63 2.32
C GLY A 141 38.60 -23.13 3.77
N ALA A 142 38.01 -21.98 4.03
CA ALA A 142 37.76 -21.47 5.38
C ALA A 142 36.72 -22.35 6.11
N THR A 143 36.91 -22.56 7.42
CA THR A 143 35.89 -23.16 8.27
C THR A 143 35.12 -22.06 8.97
N VAL A 144 33.81 -22.14 8.96
CA VAL A 144 32.92 -21.12 9.54
C VAL A 144 32.24 -21.66 10.82
N GLU A 145 32.28 -20.87 11.88
CA GLU A 145 31.61 -21.14 13.14
C GLU A 145 30.28 -20.36 13.22
N PRO A 146 29.30 -20.86 13.97
CA PRO A 146 29.31 -22.08 14.81
C PRO A 146 29.01 -23.38 14.05
N LYS A 147 28.78 -23.32 12.73
CA LYS A 147 28.34 -24.49 11.93
C LYS A 147 29.44 -25.55 11.70
N GLY A 148 30.70 -25.20 11.88
CA GLY A 148 31.84 -26.12 11.62
C GLY A 148 31.95 -26.52 10.14
N LEU A 149 31.36 -25.76 9.22
CA LEU A 149 31.37 -26.06 7.79
C LEU A 149 32.63 -25.53 7.11
N THR A 150 33.23 -26.35 6.23
CA THR A 150 34.33 -25.88 5.38
C THR A 150 33.78 -25.40 4.04
N LEU A 151 34.06 -24.15 3.68
CA LEU A 151 33.62 -23.52 2.45
C LEU A 151 34.32 -24.15 1.23
N ARG A 152 33.58 -24.31 0.13
CA ARG A 152 34.07 -24.75 -1.18
C ARG A 152 33.50 -23.81 -2.22
N THR A 153 34.17 -22.71 -2.44
CA THR A 153 33.61 -21.54 -3.18
C THR A 153 34.43 -21.17 -4.43
N ALA A 154 35.68 -21.65 -4.59
CA ALA A 154 36.54 -21.29 -5.71
C ALA A 154 35.91 -21.54 -7.12
N ASP A 155 35.19 -22.67 -7.25
CA ASP A 155 34.53 -23.03 -8.52
C ASP A 155 33.00 -22.85 -8.48
N ALA A 156 32.48 -22.04 -7.58
CA ALA A 156 31.05 -21.86 -7.37
C ALA A 156 30.41 -21.15 -8.56
N THR A 157 29.33 -21.71 -9.10
CA THR A 157 28.52 -21.03 -10.12
C THR A 157 27.55 -20.06 -9.47
N LEU A 158 27.71 -18.77 -9.79
CA LEU A 158 26.82 -17.73 -9.29
C LEU A 158 25.47 -17.77 -9.99
N VAL A 159 24.41 -18.04 -9.26
CA VAL A 159 23.04 -17.96 -9.74
C VAL A 159 22.37 -16.77 -9.06
N GLN A 160 22.06 -15.72 -9.83
CA GLN A 160 21.30 -14.60 -9.33
C GLN A 160 19.84 -15.01 -9.12
N LYS A 161 19.37 -14.94 -7.91
CA LYS A 161 17.96 -15.12 -7.55
C LYS A 161 17.38 -13.78 -7.14
N PRO A 162 16.80 -13.00 -8.07
CA PRO A 162 16.17 -11.74 -7.70
C PRO A 162 14.99 -12.02 -6.76
N PRO A 163 14.72 -11.13 -5.80
CA PRO A 163 13.58 -11.28 -4.91
C PRO A 163 12.28 -11.30 -5.73
N THR A 164 11.37 -12.18 -5.36
CA THR A 164 10.03 -12.22 -5.94
C THR A 164 9.27 -10.94 -5.59
N PHE A 165 8.19 -10.64 -6.32
CA PHE A 165 7.33 -9.49 -6.00
C PHE A 165 6.87 -9.50 -4.54
N ARG A 166 6.55 -10.68 -4.00
CA ARG A 166 6.14 -10.86 -2.61
C ARG A 166 7.26 -10.50 -1.63
N GLU A 167 8.46 -11.00 -1.86
CA GLU A 167 9.65 -10.72 -1.02
C GLU A 167 10.03 -9.23 -1.09
N ARG A 168 9.95 -8.64 -2.28
CA ARG A 168 10.31 -7.23 -2.51
C ARG A 168 9.38 -6.23 -1.84
N PHE A 169 8.08 -6.52 -1.74
CA PHE A 169 7.08 -5.59 -1.22
C PHE A 169 6.54 -6.00 0.16
N GLY A 170 6.95 -7.14 0.70
CA GLY A 170 6.48 -7.63 2.01
C GLY A 170 4.95 -7.80 2.08
N ILE A 171 4.26 -7.88 0.92
CA ILE A 171 2.80 -7.98 0.87
C ILE A 171 2.42 -9.47 0.92
N PRO A 172 1.85 -9.95 2.02
CA PRO A 172 1.41 -11.33 2.10
C PRO A 172 0.31 -11.60 1.05
N LEU A 173 0.33 -12.79 0.46
CA LEU A 173 -0.59 -13.17 -0.63
C LEU A 173 -2.06 -12.94 -0.25
N TYR A 174 -2.43 -13.18 1.02
CA TYR A 174 -3.79 -12.91 1.51
C TYR A 174 -4.18 -11.43 1.43
N ALA A 175 -3.23 -10.49 1.64
CA ALA A 175 -3.53 -9.05 1.53
C ALA A 175 -3.84 -8.64 0.07
N LEU A 176 -3.14 -9.23 -0.91
CA LEU A 176 -3.45 -9.03 -2.33
C LEU A 176 -4.83 -9.62 -2.68
N VAL A 177 -5.14 -10.81 -2.17
CA VAL A 177 -6.44 -11.47 -2.38
C VAL A 177 -7.56 -10.64 -1.75
N ILE A 178 -7.38 -10.17 -0.50
CA ILE A 178 -8.36 -9.32 0.19
C ILE A 178 -8.56 -8.00 -0.56
N SER A 179 -7.49 -7.35 -1.01
CA SER A 179 -7.58 -6.10 -1.77
C SER A 179 -8.34 -6.27 -3.07
N LEU A 180 -8.09 -7.36 -3.80
CA LEU A 180 -8.81 -7.70 -5.03
C LEU A 180 -10.29 -7.97 -4.75
N PHE A 181 -10.59 -8.72 -3.67
CA PHE A 181 -11.97 -9.04 -3.28
C PHE A 181 -12.74 -7.78 -2.88
N LEU A 182 -12.10 -6.88 -2.14
CA LEU A 182 -12.66 -5.58 -1.77
C LEU A 182 -12.95 -4.71 -3.00
N ALA A 183 -12.02 -4.66 -3.96
CA ALA A 183 -12.20 -3.91 -5.21
C ALA A 183 -13.38 -4.44 -6.04
N VAL A 184 -13.56 -5.78 -6.10
CA VAL A 184 -14.70 -6.42 -6.78
C VAL A 184 -16.02 -6.07 -6.08
N ILE A 185 -16.07 -6.12 -4.75
CA ILE A 185 -17.28 -5.76 -3.97
C ILE A 185 -17.64 -4.29 -4.18
N LEU A 186 -16.67 -3.38 -4.09
CA LEU A 186 -16.90 -1.95 -4.30
C LEU A 186 -17.34 -1.66 -5.74
N GLY A 187 -16.72 -2.32 -6.73
CA GLY A 187 -17.10 -2.21 -8.14
C GLY A 187 -18.52 -2.70 -8.39
N ALA A 188 -18.89 -3.85 -7.84
CA ALA A 188 -20.24 -4.40 -7.94
C ALA A 188 -21.27 -3.48 -7.24
N GLY A 189 -20.93 -2.94 -6.06
CA GLY A 189 -21.76 -1.98 -5.34
C GLY A 189 -21.98 -0.68 -6.14
N ALA A 190 -20.94 -0.14 -6.76
CA ALA A 190 -21.05 1.02 -7.62
C ALA A 190 -21.92 0.76 -8.86
N LEU A 191 -21.76 -0.39 -9.51
CA LEU A 191 -22.60 -0.80 -10.63
C LEU A 191 -24.07 -0.93 -10.22
N LEU A 192 -24.35 -1.58 -9.10
CA LEU A 192 -25.72 -1.70 -8.56
C LEU A 192 -26.33 -0.33 -8.24
N ALA A 193 -25.55 0.60 -7.68
CA ALA A 193 -25.99 1.96 -7.42
C ALA A 193 -26.33 2.70 -8.74
N ILE A 194 -25.52 2.58 -9.78
CA ILE A 194 -25.75 3.15 -11.10
C ILE A 194 -27.02 2.55 -11.74
N PHE A 195 -27.22 1.23 -11.66
CA PHE A 195 -28.43 0.61 -12.17
C PHE A 195 -29.68 1.02 -11.38
N ARG A 196 -29.57 1.20 -10.07
CA ARG A 196 -30.68 1.65 -9.22
C ARG A 196 -31.04 3.11 -9.50
N THR A 197 -30.07 4.01 -9.67
CA THR A 197 -30.32 5.42 -9.99
C THR A 197 -30.86 5.61 -11.40
N ARG A 198 -30.47 4.77 -12.37
CA ARG A 198 -31.04 4.81 -13.74
C ARG A 198 -32.50 4.37 -13.80
N ARG A 199 -32.98 3.60 -12.82
CA ARG A 199 -34.40 3.20 -12.71
C ARG A 199 -35.30 4.30 -12.13
N TRP A 200 -34.72 5.30 -11.49
CA TRP A 200 -35.45 6.51 -11.09
C TRP A 200 -35.51 7.44 -12.30
N GLN A 201 -36.53 7.23 -13.16
CA GLN A 201 -36.87 8.25 -14.11
C GLN A 201 -37.29 9.47 -13.30
N ALA A 202 -36.53 10.57 -13.43
CA ALA A 202 -36.97 11.84 -12.93
C ALA A 202 -38.20 12.21 -13.73
N ILE A 203 -39.38 12.08 -13.13
CA ILE A 203 -40.65 12.62 -13.71
C ILE A 203 -40.61 14.14 -13.49
N THR A 204 -39.65 14.78 -14.15
CA THR A 204 -39.52 16.25 -14.17
C THR A 204 -39.68 16.72 -15.61
N GLY A 205 -40.56 17.62 -15.81
CA GLY A 205 -40.84 18.18 -17.13
C GLY A 205 -42.32 17.99 -17.57
N ARG A 206 -42.62 18.34 -18.79
CA ARG A 206 -44.01 18.33 -19.37
C ARG A 206 -44.68 16.93 -19.26
N GLU A 207 -43.92 15.85 -19.36
CA GLU A 207 -44.46 14.52 -19.29
C GLU A 207 -44.95 14.14 -17.87
N GLY A 208 -44.39 14.74 -16.84
CA GLY A 208 -44.83 14.53 -15.44
C GLY A 208 -46.17 15.22 -15.11
N MET A 209 -46.66 16.08 -15.97
CA MET A 209 -47.92 16.77 -15.75
C MET A 209 -49.14 16.07 -16.37
N ILE A 210 -48.92 15.03 -17.17
CA ILE A 210 -50.03 14.23 -17.76
C ILE A 210 -50.77 13.47 -16.65
N GLY A 211 -52.06 13.64 -16.57
CA GLY A 211 -52.92 13.09 -15.53
C GLY A 211 -53.09 14.01 -14.29
N GLU A 212 -52.36 15.10 -14.20
CA GLU A 212 -52.55 16.08 -13.15
C GLU A 212 -53.81 16.94 -13.34
N VAL A 213 -54.38 17.39 -12.25
CA VAL A 213 -55.59 18.25 -12.24
C VAL A 213 -55.17 19.71 -12.13
N GLY A 214 -55.62 20.51 -13.06
CA GLY A 214 -55.43 21.95 -13.07
C GLY A 214 -56.75 22.70 -13.02
N THR A 215 -56.70 24.00 -12.76
CA THR A 215 -57.90 24.91 -12.75
C THR A 215 -57.90 25.83 -13.96
N VAL A 216 -59.00 25.88 -14.65
CA VAL A 216 -59.18 26.83 -15.76
C VAL A 216 -59.19 28.27 -15.24
N ARG A 217 -58.32 29.11 -15.77
CA ARG A 217 -58.25 30.56 -15.44
C ARG A 217 -58.81 31.44 -16.57
N ARG A 218 -58.80 30.94 -17.79
CA ARG A 218 -59.46 31.56 -18.94
C ARG A 218 -60.11 30.45 -19.75
N ALA A 219 -61.36 30.68 -20.16
CA ALA A 219 -62.17 29.68 -20.87
C ALA A 219 -61.39 28.99 -22.00
N VAL A 220 -61.52 27.67 -22.08
CA VAL A 220 -60.89 26.80 -23.08
C VAL A 220 -61.95 26.29 -24.01
N SER A 221 -61.88 26.53 -25.32
CA SER A 221 -62.84 26.07 -26.30
C SER A 221 -62.15 25.62 -27.59
N GLY A 222 -62.86 24.89 -28.44
CA GLY A 222 -62.32 24.44 -29.74
C GLY A 222 -61.94 25.60 -30.69
N SER A 223 -62.55 26.77 -30.50
CA SER A 223 -62.30 27.97 -31.34
C SER A 223 -61.24 28.90 -30.74
N SER A 224 -60.92 28.80 -29.47
CA SER A 224 -59.93 29.68 -28.81
C SER A 224 -59.15 28.97 -27.72
N SER A 225 -57.82 29.25 -27.64
CA SER A 225 -56.98 28.75 -26.56
C SER A 225 -57.27 29.48 -25.25
N GLY A 226 -57.46 28.71 -24.18
CA GLY A 226 -57.60 29.23 -22.81
C GLY A 226 -56.31 29.18 -22.02
N MET A 227 -56.46 29.34 -20.70
CA MET A 227 -55.35 29.23 -19.73
C MET A 227 -55.74 28.33 -18.59
N VAL A 228 -54.88 27.43 -18.23
CA VAL A 228 -55.03 26.51 -17.10
C VAL A 228 -53.86 26.68 -16.14
N PHE A 229 -54.16 26.69 -14.86
CA PHE A 229 -53.19 26.77 -13.80
C PHE A 229 -52.93 25.36 -13.21
N VAL A 230 -51.69 24.92 -13.31
CA VAL A 230 -51.23 23.62 -12.78
C VAL A 230 -49.79 23.75 -12.33
N HIS A 231 -49.42 23.07 -11.21
CA HIS A 231 -48.06 23.10 -10.63
C HIS A 231 -47.49 24.50 -10.38
N GLY A 232 -48.36 25.48 -10.06
CA GLY A 232 -47.90 26.85 -9.80
C GLY A 232 -47.70 27.71 -11.06
N GLU A 233 -47.93 27.17 -12.26
CA GLU A 233 -47.71 27.85 -13.54
C GLU A 233 -49.00 27.97 -14.38
N LEU A 234 -49.03 28.99 -15.22
CA LEU A 234 -50.13 29.20 -16.17
C LEU A 234 -49.74 28.69 -17.56
N TRP A 235 -50.50 27.71 -18.03
CA TRP A 235 -50.30 27.10 -19.34
C TRP A 235 -51.39 27.43 -20.31
N ARG A 236 -51.03 27.64 -21.60
CA ARG A 236 -52.02 27.74 -22.68
C ARG A 236 -52.64 26.37 -22.91
N ALA A 237 -53.96 26.31 -22.93
CA ALA A 237 -54.70 25.07 -23.05
C ALA A 237 -55.60 25.01 -24.26
N LEU A 238 -55.75 23.83 -24.82
CA LEU A 238 -56.73 23.46 -25.83
C LEU A 238 -57.56 22.29 -25.31
N PRO A 239 -58.85 22.20 -25.67
CA PRO A 239 -59.64 21.03 -25.30
C PRO A 239 -59.17 19.78 -26.05
N GLU A 240 -59.29 18.61 -25.42
CA GLU A 240 -59.02 17.32 -26.07
C GLU A 240 -59.99 17.04 -27.22
N ASP A 241 -61.27 17.36 -27.02
CA ASP A 241 -62.29 17.35 -28.05
C ASP A 241 -62.65 18.78 -28.44
N PRO A 242 -62.36 19.21 -29.69
CA PRO A 242 -62.70 20.55 -30.17
C PRO A 242 -64.19 20.86 -30.21
N ASP A 243 -65.04 19.83 -30.28
CA ASP A 243 -66.50 19.98 -30.36
C ASP A 243 -67.17 19.95 -28.98
N ALA A 244 -66.40 19.71 -27.91
CA ALA A 244 -66.89 19.71 -26.53
C ALA A 244 -67.35 21.13 -26.08
N PRO A 245 -68.30 21.23 -25.13
CA PRO A 245 -68.67 22.51 -24.53
C PRO A 245 -67.48 23.26 -23.95
N PRO A 246 -67.47 24.58 -24.00
CA PRO A 246 -66.39 25.41 -23.43
C PRO A 246 -66.17 25.08 -21.93
N LEU A 247 -64.90 24.95 -21.53
CA LEU A 247 -64.51 24.79 -20.15
C LEU A 247 -64.40 26.19 -19.51
N GLU A 248 -65.30 26.49 -18.60
CA GLU A 248 -65.42 27.81 -17.98
C GLU A 248 -64.35 28.06 -16.93
N PRO A 249 -63.96 29.34 -16.66
CA PRO A 249 -63.06 29.70 -15.59
C PRO A 249 -63.53 29.16 -14.23
N GLY A 250 -62.63 28.52 -13.48
CA GLY A 250 -62.90 27.83 -12.22
C GLY A 250 -63.17 26.35 -12.33
N SER A 251 -63.39 25.82 -13.54
CA SER A 251 -63.53 24.37 -13.72
C SER A 251 -62.21 23.63 -13.48
N GLU A 252 -62.32 22.41 -12.91
CA GLU A 252 -61.19 21.48 -12.81
C GLU A 252 -61.03 20.68 -14.09
N VAL A 253 -59.81 20.56 -14.56
CA VAL A 253 -59.48 19.84 -15.79
C VAL A 253 -58.26 18.96 -15.57
N GLU A 254 -58.26 17.82 -16.17
CA GLU A 254 -57.11 16.90 -16.19
C GLU A 254 -56.28 17.15 -17.46
N ILE A 255 -54.96 17.11 -17.32
CA ILE A 255 -54.08 17.25 -18.45
C ILE A 255 -53.98 15.92 -19.18
N ALA A 256 -54.52 15.86 -20.39
CA ALA A 256 -54.52 14.68 -21.25
C ALA A 256 -53.19 14.54 -22.04
N GLY A 257 -52.48 15.66 -22.27
CA GLY A 257 -51.25 15.65 -23.05
C GLY A 257 -50.73 17.01 -23.44
N PHE A 258 -49.81 17.05 -24.39
CA PHE A 258 -49.21 18.28 -24.92
C PHE A 258 -49.23 18.29 -26.45
N ARG A 259 -49.51 19.43 -27.01
CA ARG A 259 -49.39 19.70 -28.45
C ARG A 259 -48.59 20.98 -28.67
N ARG A 260 -47.32 20.85 -29.04
CA ARG A 260 -46.35 21.98 -29.14
C ARG A 260 -46.25 22.72 -27.82
N ALA A 261 -46.76 23.97 -27.75
CA ALA A 261 -46.72 24.88 -26.59
C ALA A 261 -48.03 24.88 -25.78
N PHE A 262 -48.98 24.00 -26.10
CA PHE A 262 -50.29 23.94 -25.46
C PHE A 262 -50.42 22.64 -24.64
N VAL A 263 -51.05 22.75 -23.48
CA VAL A 263 -51.57 21.58 -22.76
C VAL A 263 -52.93 21.18 -23.36
N ILE A 264 -53.15 19.92 -23.53
CA ILE A 264 -54.42 19.36 -23.93
C ILE A 264 -55.17 18.96 -22.66
N VAL A 265 -56.39 19.48 -22.51
CA VAL A 265 -57.17 19.27 -21.29
C VAL A 265 -58.52 18.66 -21.56
N ARG A 266 -59.00 17.88 -20.62
CA ARG A 266 -60.36 17.34 -20.59
C ARG A 266 -61.01 17.61 -19.22
N PRO A 267 -62.34 17.62 -19.10
CA PRO A 267 -63.00 17.74 -17.80
C PRO A 267 -62.44 16.71 -16.82
N ALA A 268 -62.10 17.12 -15.59
CA ALA A 268 -61.73 16.15 -14.56
C ALA A 268 -62.92 15.25 -14.24
N ALA A 269 -62.65 13.94 -14.15
CA ALA A 269 -63.67 13.00 -13.71
C ALA A 269 -64.08 13.33 -12.29
N GLN A 270 -65.34 13.50 -11.99
CA GLN A 270 -65.90 13.69 -10.64
C GLN A 270 -65.78 12.41 -9.81
#